data_0fcf2ad993bd4cf895368b961f8887ef
#
_entry.id   0fcf2ad993bd4cf895368b961f8887ef
#
_cell.length_a   1.000
_cell.length_b   1.000
_cell.length_c   1.000
_cell.angle_alpha   90.00
_cell.angle_beta   90.00
_cell.angle_gamma   90.00
#
_symmetry.space_group_name_H-M   'P 1'
#
loop_
_entity.id
_entity.type
_entity.pdbx_description
1 polymer ?
#
loop_
_entity_poly.entity_id
_entity_poly.type
_entity_poly.pdbx_seq_one_letter_code
_entity_poly.pdbx_strand_id
1 'polypeptide(L)'
;MTKHYDAVIIGAGHNGLVCAFYLAQAGLKVRIVERRDIVGGAAVTEEFHPGFRNSVASYTVSLLQPQVIRDMKLEAEGYRVIERPISNFLPQEDGGYLKLGGGLE
;
A
#
# COMPACT_ATOMS: atom_id res chain seq x y z
N MET A 1 34.87 -0.68 7.97
CA MET A 1 34.44 -1.96 7.33
C MET A 1 33.43 -1.66 6.23
N THR A 2 33.74 -2.07 5.04
CA THR A 2 32.80 -1.99 3.92
C THR A 2 31.66 -2.99 4.14
N LYS A 3 30.43 -2.52 4.21
CA LYS A 3 29.26 -3.42 4.30
C LYS A 3 28.98 -3.95 2.90
N HIS A 4 29.09 -5.25 2.70
CA HIS A 4 28.70 -5.91 1.45
C HIS A 4 27.22 -6.31 1.51
N TYR A 5 26.52 -6.12 0.41
CA TYR A 5 25.14 -6.54 0.19
C TYR A 5 25.09 -7.36 -1.11
N ASP A 6 24.23 -8.38 -1.12
CA ASP A 6 24.00 -9.21 -2.31
C ASP A 6 23.07 -8.50 -3.29
N ALA A 7 22.17 -7.66 -2.77
CA ALA A 7 21.26 -6.86 -3.57
C ALA A 7 21.04 -5.49 -2.97
N VAL A 8 20.90 -4.47 -3.81
CA VAL A 8 20.50 -3.13 -3.45
C VAL A 8 19.25 -2.77 -4.25
N ILE A 9 18.18 -2.40 -3.55
CA ILE A 9 16.90 -1.99 -4.13
C ILE A 9 16.76 -0.48 -3.98
N ILE A 10 16.51 0.20 -5.07
CA ILE A 10 16.27 1.64 -5.10
C ILE A 10 14.77 1.90 -5.08
N GLY A 11 14.31 2.51 -4.01
CA GLY A 11 12.89 2.80 -3.73
C GLY A 11 12.26 1.77 -2.79
N ALA A 12 11.64 2.27 -1.72
CA ALA A 12 10.91 1.51 -0.73
C ALA A 12 9.38 1.64 -0.94
N GLY A 13 8.93 1.62 -2.18
CA GLY A 13 7.53 1.42 -2.52
C GLY A 13 7.11 -0.04 -2.32
N HIS A 14 5.83 -0.32 -2.44
CA HIS A 14 5.29 -1.67 -2.21
C HIS A 14 6.00 -2.76 -3.03
N ASN A 15 6.34 -2.51 -4.29
CA ASN A 15 7.07 -3.48 -5.12
C ASN A 15 8.50 -3.71 -4.62
N GLY A 16 9.22 -2.64 -4.25
CA GLY A 16 10.57 -2.75 -3.70
C GLY A 16 10.59 -3.50 -2.36
N LEU A 17 9.60 -3.23 -1.50
CA LEU A 17 9.46 -3.92 -0.20
C LEU A 17 9.16 -5.41 -0.38
N VAL A 18 8.25 -5.78 -1.28
CA VAL A 18 7.93 -7.18 -1.59
C VAL A 18 9.15 -7.90 -2.19
N CYS A 19 9.84 -7.27 -3.13
CA CYS A 19 11.07 -7.81 -3.70
C CYS A 19 12.14 -8.06 -2.63
N ALA A 20 12.36 -7.08 -1.75
CA ALA A 20 13.31 -7.20 -0.64
C ALA A 20 12.97 -8.35 0.30
N PHE A 21 11.68 -8.52 0.60
CA PHE A 21 11.21 -9.61 1.45
C PHE A 21 11.59 -10.98 0.87
N TYR A 22 11.27 -11.24 -0.39
CA TYR A 22 11.58 -12.53 -1.02
C TYR A 22 13.07 -12.78 -1.17
N LEU A 23 13.86 -11.76 -1.50
CA LEU A 23 15.31 -11.89 -1.56
C LEU A 23 15.90 -12.18 -0.17
N ALA A 24 15.44 -11.50 0.86
CA ALA A 24 15.87 -11.75 2.23
C ALA A 24 15.45 -13.14 2.72
N GLN A 25 14.23 -13.58 2.37
CA GLN A 25 13.75 -14.93 2.68
C GLN A 25 14.60 -16.02 1.99
N ALA A 26 15.13 -15.72 0.80
CA ALA A 26 16.10 -16.60 0.11
C ALA A 26 17.51 -16.55 0.71
N GLY A 27 17.73 -15.84 1.82
CA GLY A 27 19.01 -15.77 2.52
C GLY A 27 19.95 -14.69 2.01
N LEU A 28 19.52 -13.84 1.09
CA LEU A 28 20.34 -12.76 0.56
C LEU A 28 20.39 -11.57 1.52
N LYS A 29 21.52 -10.90 1.59
CA LYS A 29 21.70 -9.67 2.35
C LYS A 29 21.29 -8.48 1.50
N VAL A 30 20.10 -7.97 1.78
CA VAL A 30 19.46 -6.91 0.98
C VAL A 30 19.59 -5.56 1.66
N ARG A 31 19.79 -4.52 0.86
CA ARG A 31 19.69 -3.11 1.26
C ARG A 31 18.64 -2.41 0.41
N ILE A 32 17.75 -1.68 1.06
CA ILE A 32 16.83 -0.76 0.39
C ILE A 32 17.31 0.66 0.64
N VAL A 33 17.26 1.49 -0.38
CA VAL A 33 17.49 2.94 -0.28
C VAL A 33 16.26 3.67 -0.77
N GLU A 34 15.76 4.58 0.06
CA GLU A 34 14.58 5.39 -0.21
C GLU A 34 14.94 6.87 -0.13
N ARG A 35 14.44 7.67 -1.07
CA ARG A 35 14.70 9.12 -1.12
C ARG A 35 13.90 9.89 -0.08
N ARG A 36 12.70 9.42 0.24
CA ARG A 36 11.80 10.05 1.22
C ARG A 36 12.09 9.51 2.63
N ASP A 37 11.68 10.26 3.63
CA ASP A 37 11.76 9.85 5.05
C ASP A 37 10.69 8.82 5.43
N ILE A 38 9.79 8.50 4.49
CA ILE A 38 8.71 7.54 4.67
C ILE A 38 8.75 6.47 3.57
N VAL A 39 8.52 5.23 3.95
CA VAL A 39 8.39 4.09 3.03
C VAL A 39 6.94 3.89 2.60
N GLY A 40 6.72 3.16 1.51
CA GLY A 40 5.39 2.79 1.03
C GLY A 40 5.11 3.23 -0.40
N GLY A 41 5.81 4.24 -0.92
CA GLY A 41 5.61 4.74 -2.28
C GLY A 41 4.16 5.17 -2.52
N ALA A 42 3.52 4.62 -3.55
CA ALA A 42 2.11 4.92 -3.86
C ALA A 42 1.11 4.36 -2.82
N ALA A 43 1.53 3.42 -1.98
CA ALA A 43 0.69 2.84 -0.94
C ALA A 43 0.74 3.61 0.40
N VAL A 44 1.50 4.69 0.45
CA VAL A 44 1.66 5.48 1.67
C VAL A 44 0.36 6.17 2.09
N THR A 45 0.13 6.23 3.39
CA THR A 45 -0.91 7.06 4.01
C THR A 45 -0.27 8.28 4.63
N GLU A 46 -0.68 9.46 4.21
CA GLU A 46 -0.14 10.73 4.69
C GLU A 46 -1.26 11.60 5.31
N GLU A 47 -0.85 12.49 6.20
CA GLU A 47 -1.72 13.49 6.77
C GLU A 47 -1.80 14.68 5.81
N PHE A 48 -2.98 14.94 5.26
CA PHE A 48 -3.22 16.04 4.35
C PHE A 48 -3.82 17.28 5.03
N HIS A 49 -4.33 17.11 6.25
CA HIS A 49 -4.82 18.17 7.14
C HIS A 49 -4.66 17.68 8.58
N PRO A 50 -4.34 18.56 9.56
CA PRO A 50 -4.18 18.16 10.95
C PRO A 50 -5.31 17.26 11.46
N GLY A 51 -4.96 16.03 11.90
CA GLY A 51 -5.91 15.01 12.34
C GLY A 51 -6.56 14.17 11.23
N PHE A 52 -6.33 14.48 9.95
CA PHE A 52 -6.92 13.76 8.82
C PHE A 52 -5.86 13.10 7.96
N ARG A 53 -5.96 11.78 7.82
CA ARG A 53 -5.03 10.96 7.05
C ARG A 53 -5.75 10.23 5.93
N ASN A 54 -5.09 10.09 4.80
CA ASN A 54 -5.62 9.41 3.63
C ASN A 54 -4.50 8.66 2.90
N SER A 55 -4.86 7.60 2.20
CA SER A 55 -3.97 6.99 1.22
C SER A 55 -3.77 7.95 0.06
N VAL A 56 -2.50 8.23 -0.28
CA VAL A 56 -2.16 9.20 -1.34
C VAL A 56 -2.60 8.71 -2.71
N ALA A 57 -2.40 7.42 -3.02
CA ALA A 57 -2.70 6.89 -4.35
C ALA A 57 -3.27 5.46 -4.34
N SER A 58 -3.48 4.84 -3.19
CA SER A 58 -3.92 3.44 -3.09
C SER A 58 -5.15 3.29 -2.21
N TYR A 59 -6.16 4.11 -2.45
CA TYR A 59 -7.41 4.09 -1.69
C TYR A 59 -8.30 2.85 -1.98
N THR A 60 -8.01 2.11 -3.04
CA THR A 60 -8.68 0.86 -3.38
C THR A 60 -7.66 -0.27 -3.45
N VAL A 61 -7.91 -1.33 -2.70
CA VAL A 61 -7.09 -2.55 -2.72
C VAL A 61 -7.72 -3.53 -3.69
N SER A 62 -7.08 -3.78 -4.83
CA SER A 62 -7.61 -4.68 -5.87
C SER A 62 -6.56 -5.60 -6.49
N LEU A 63 -5.28 -5.24 -6.43
CA LEU A 63 -4.23 -5.93 -7.19
C LEU A 63 -3.18 -6.63 -6.31
N LEU A 64 -3.26 -6.49 -4.99
CA LEU A 64 -2.32 -7.17 -4.09
C LEU A 64 -2.56 -8.68 -4.15
N GLN A 65 -1.54 -9.40 -4.56
CA GLN A 65 -1.64 -10.85 -4.77
C GLN A 65 -1.86 -11.57 -3.43
N PRO A 66 -2.81 -12.52 -3.36
CA PRO A 66 -3.06 -13.31 -2.15
C PRO A 66 -1.82 -14.06 -1.63
N GLN A 67 -0.93 -14.45 -2.54
CA GLN A 67 0.33 -15.07 -2.17
C GLN A 67 1.18 -14.14 -1.31
N VAL A 68 1.32 -12.88 -1.71
CA VAL A 68 2.10 -11.87 -0.97
C VAL A 68 1.52 -11.66 0.43
N ILE A 69 0.19 -11.59 0.55
CA ILE A 69 -0.51 -11.45 1.83
C ILE A 69 -0.15 -12.60 2.77
N ARG A 70 -0.21 -13.83 2.27
CA ARG A 70 0.12 -15.04 3.04
C ARG A 70 1.59 -15.13 3.42
N ASP A 71 2.48 -14.98 2.42
CA ASP A 71 3.92 -15.19 2.60
C ASP A 71 4.51 -14.15 3.55
N MET A 72 4.09 -12.91 3.45
CA MET A 72 4.49 -11.82 4.32
C MET A 72 3.69 -11.75 5.63
N LYS A 73 2.68 -12.61 5.80
CA LYS A 73 1.79 -12.65 6.98
C LYS A 73 1.17 -11.28 7.29
N LEU A 74 0.76 -10.55 6.27
CA LEU A 74 0.32 -9.15 6.40
C LEU A 74 -0.86 -8.98 7.36
N GLU A 75 -1.74 -9.97 7.48
CA GLU A 75 -2.86 -9.94 8.44
C GLU A 75 -2.38 -9.90 9.88
N ALA A 76 -1.28 -10.61 10.19
CA ALA A 76 -0.67 -10.58 11.52
C ALA A 76 -0.04 -9.22 11.84
N GLU A 77 0.36 -8.48 10.80
CA GLU A 77 0.89 -7.12 10.91
C GLU A 77 -0.21 -6.04 10.86
N GLY A 78 -1.47 -6.44 10.90
CA GLY A 78 -2.61 -5.53 10.95
C GLY A 78 -3.23 -5.18 9.60
N TYR A 79 -2.80 -5.83 8.51
CA TYR A 79 -3.46 -5.64 7.21
C TYR A 79 -4.91 -6.09 7.27
N ARG A 80 -5.81 -5.18 6.90
CA ARG A 80 -7.25 -5.43 6.86
C ARG A 80 -7.88 -4.68 5.70
N VAL A 81 -8.61 -5.39 4.86
CA VAL A 81 -9.45 -4.78 3.83
C VAL A 81 -10.82 -4.49 4.41
N ILE A 82 -11.28 -3.26 4.23
CA ILE A 82 -12.61 -2.82 4.63
C ILE A 82 -13.44 -2.64 3.35
N GLU A 83 -14.51 -3.38 3.26
CA GLU A 83 -15.46 -3.22 2.16
C GLU A 83 -16.22 -1.90 2.30
N ARG A 84 -16.39 -1.23 1.17
CA ARG A 84 -17.19 -0.01 1.08
C ARG A 84 -18.50 -0.34 0.37
N PRO A 85 -19.65 -0.09 1.00
CA PRO A 85 -20.95 -0.33 0.36
C PRO A 85 -21.19 0.62 -0.83
N ILE A 86 -20.46 1.74 -0.88
CA ILE A 86 -20.57 2.76 -1.92
C ILE A 86 -19.17 2.99 -2.49
N SER A 87 -19.00 2.76 -3.80
CA SER A 87 -17.73 2.98 -4.49
C SER A 87 -17.48 4.45 -4.79
N ASN A 88 -18.54 5.15 -5.20
CA ASN A 88 -18.48 6.55 -5.58
C ASN A 88 -19.64 7.34 -4.99
N PHE A 89 -19.33 8.52 -4.51
CA PHE A 89 -20.29 9.52 -4.08
C PHE A 89 -20.12 10.75 -4.97
N LEU A 90 -21.18 11.13 -5.69
CA LEU A 90 -21.17 12.22 -6.65
C LEU A 90 -22.15 13.29 -6.19
N PRO A 91 -21.69 14.35 -5.50
CA PRO A 91 -22.53 15.49 -5.15
C PRO A 91 -22.90 16.28 -6.39
N GLN A 92 -24.11 16.85 -6.41
CA GLN A 92 -24.63 17.68 -7.49
C GLN A 92 -24.77 19.13 -7.03
N GLU A 93 -24.77 20.06 -7.97
CA GLU A 93 -24.85 21.50 -7.67
C GLU A 93 -26.20 21.93 -7.02
N ASP A 94 -27.26 21.19 -7.28
CA ASP A 94 -28.59 21.41 -6.70
C ASP A 94 -28.73 20.90 -5.25
N GLY A 95 -27.64 20.35 -4.67
CA GLY A 95 -27.65 19.75 -3.35
C GLY A 95 -28.06 18.27 -3.33
N GLY A 96 -28.41 17.70 -4.48
CA GLY A 96 -28.60 16.26 -4.65
C GLY A 96 -27.29 15.51 -4.69
N TYR A 97 -27.37 14.17 -4.75
CA TYR A 97 -26.19 13.32 -4.90
C TYR A 97 -26.54 11.97 -5.55
N LEU A 98 -25.55 11.36 -6.18
CA LEU A 98 -25.62 9.98 -6.64
C LEU A 98 -24.64 9.11 -5.82
N LYS A 99 -25.09 7.92 -5.48
CA LYS A 99 -24.26 6.87 -4.88
C LYS A 99 -24.15 5.73 -5.87
N LEU A 100 -22.92 5.32 -6.19
CA LEU A 100 -22.63 4.20 -7.08
C LEU A 100 -21.85 3.15 -6.30
N GLY A 101 -22.24 1.91 -6.40
CA GLY A 101 -21.60 0.76 -5.75
C GLY A 101 -22.63 -0.25 -5.25
N GLY A 102 -22.14 -1.35 -4.69
CA GLY A 102 -23.00 -2.37 -4.08
C GLY A 102 -23.40 -3.53 -4.99
N GLY A 103 -22.90 -3.57 -6.23
CA GLY A 103 -23.24 -4.61 -7.19
C GLY A 103 -24.59 -4.38 -7.89
N LEU A 104 -24.92 -5.29 -8.79
CA LEU A 104 -26.22 -5.41 -9.40
C LEU A 104 -27.02 -6.45 -8.60
N GLU A 105 -27.79 -6.04 -7.62
CA GLU A 105 -28.88 -6.83 -7.07
C GLU A 105 -30.17 -6.39 -7.72
#